data_4d5f6259425703f3fdab45e4950eac54
#
_entry.id   4d5f6259425703f3fdab45e4950eac54
#
_cell.length_a   1.000
_cell.length_b   1.000
_cell.length_c   1.000
_cell.angle_alpha   90.00
_cell.angle_beta   90.00
_cell.angle_gamma   90.00
#
_symmetry.space_group_name_H-M   'P 1'
#
loop_
_entity.id
_entity.type
_entity.pdbx_description
1 polymer ?
#
loop_
_entity_poly.entity_id
_entity_poly.type
_entity_poly.pdbx_seq_one_letter_code
_entity_poly.pdbx_strand_id
1 'polypeptide(L)'
;MNPTELINDLLKRSDGSLDQLKLHYGPLIRYVIAPILPDARDREEVFSDILVRVWDRVDQFDPAHGNWSNWLSTIARNAAIDRARRNPPISSELTETIPAQNSDPEQELLRKERQKALHIALNSLESSDKALFYRKYYYRQSTAQIAAEYGTTERAIEGRLYRIKRKLRKVLGGDFYDG
;
A
#
# COMPACT_ATOMS: atom_id res chain seq x y z
N MET A 1 0.83 2.84 22.85
CA MET A 1 1.99 3.76 22.64
C MET A 1 1.57 4.87 21.70
N ASN A 2 1.85 6.12 22.07
CA ASN A 2 1.55 7.26 21.21
C ASN A 2 2.56 7.30 20.05
N PRO A 3 2.11 7.44 18.78
CA PRO A 3 3.02 7.56 17.64
C PRO A 3 4.12 8.62 17.82
N THR A 4 3.80 9.72 18.48
CA THR A 4 4.74 10.82 18.75
C THR A 4 5.90 10.41 19.66
N GLU A 5 5.65 9.57 20.66
CA GLU A 5 6.69 9.05 21.57
C GLU A 5 7.66 8.15 20.79
N LEU A 6 7.14 7.21 20.02
CA LEU A 6 7.97 6.33 19.20
C LEU A 6 8.83 7.12 18.19
N ILE A 7 8.24 8.12 17.53
CA ILE A 7 8.96 8.97 16.58
C ILE A 7 10.11 9.71 17.29
N ASN A 8 9.84 10.27 18.47
CA ASN A 8 10.86 10.95 19.26
C ASN A 8 11.99 10.00 19.70
N ASP A 9 11.66 8.77 20.09
CA ASP A 9 12.65 7.76 20.47
C ASP A 9 13.50 7.32 19.28
N LEU A 10 12.89 7.18 18.09
CA LEU A 10 13.60 6.91 16.85
C LEU A 10 14.52 8.07 16.46
N LEU A 11 14.07 9.32 16.58
CA LEU A 11 14.88 10.53 16.32
C LEU A 11 16.07 10.64 17.26
N LYS A 12 15.88 10.29 18.54
CA LYS A 12 16.94 10.28 19.55
C LYS A 12 17.87 9.05 19.44
N ARG A 13 17.56 8.12 18.52
CA ARG A 13 18.30 6.86 18.40
C ARG A 13 18.32 6.07 19.72
N SER A 14 17.23 6.12 20.50
CA SER A 14 17.12 5.47 21.80
C SER A 14 17.18 3.94 21.66
N ASP A 15 17.82 3.29 22.62
CA ASP A 15 17.88 1.83 22.67
C ASP A 15 16.48 1.22 22.69
N GLY A 16 16.26 0.17 21.90
CA GLY A 16 14.97 -0.53 21.79
C GLY A 16 13.91 0.17 20.94
N SER A 17 14.14 1.38 20.41
CA SER A 17 13.15 2.08 19.59
C SER A 17 12.81 1.34 18.30
N LEU A 18 13.77 0.61 17.68
CA LEU A 18 13.51 -0.28 16.54
C LEU A 18 12.65 -1.48 16.92
N ASP A 19 12.84 -2.05 18.10
CA ASP A 19 12.01 -3.16 18.59
C ASP A 19 10.59 -2.68 18.85
N GLN A 20 10.41 -1.47 19.37
CA GLN A 20 9.10 -0.84 19.52
C GLN A 20 8.44 -0.58 18.14
N LEU A 21 9.19 -0.09 17.17
CA LEU A 21 8.72 0.07 15.79
C LEU A 21 8.24 -1.28 15.22
N LYS A 22 9.06 -2.33 15.37
CA LYS A 22 8.75 -3.69 14.91
C LYS A 22 7.50 -4.24 15.61
N LEU A 23 7.37 -4.04 16.92
CA LEU A 23 6.25 -4.51 17.70
C LEU A 23 4.92 -3.85 17.30
N HIS A 24 4.91 -2.52 17.20
CA HIS A 24 3.68 -1.76 16.98
C HIS A 24 3.30 -1.61 15.51
N TYR A 25 4.28 -1.50 14.61
CA TYR A 25 4.05 -1.26 13.18
C TYR A 25 4.49 -2.40 12.27
N GLY A 26 5.12 -3.43 12.80
CA GLY A 26 5.46 -4.64 12.05
C GLY A 26 4.26 -5.27 11.34
N PRO A 27 3.09 -5.43 11.99
CA PRO A 27 1.89 -5.94 11.33
C PRO A 27 1.44 -5.06 10.14
N LEU A 28 1.49 -3.73 10.27
CA LEU A 28 1.16 -2.80 9.19
C LEU A 28 2.13 -2.94 8.02
N ILE A 29 3.44 -2.99 8.30
CA ILE A 29 4.48 -3.15 7.26
C ILE A 29 4.25 -4.46 6.50
N ARG A 30 4.08 -5.59 7.21
CA ARG A 30 3.83 -6.90 6.62
C ARG A 30 2.55 -6.92 5.79
N TYR A 31 1.49 -6.27 6.27
CA TYR A 31 0.24 -6.10 5.53
C TYR A 31 0.44 -5.38 4.21
N VAL A 32 1.27 -4.33 4.20
CA VAL A 32 1.53 -3.52 3.00
C VAL A 32 2.37 -4.27 1.97
N ILE A 33 3.38 -5.05 2.40
CA ILE A 33 4.32 -5.72 1.50
C ILE A 33 3.82 -7.08 1.00
N ALA A 34 2.99 -7.78 1.78
CA ALA A 34 2.54 -9.13 1.47
C ALA A 34 1.89 -9.29 0.08
N PRO A 35 0.99 -8.39 -0.37
CA PRO A 35 0.39 -8.51 -1.69
C PRO A 35 1.34 -8.16 -2.84
N ILE A 36 2.49 -7.54 -2.57
CA ILE A 36 3.46 -7.15 -3.59
C ILE A 36 4.54 -8.22 -3.76
N LEU A 37 4.89 -8.91 -2.67
CA LEU A 37 5.94 -9.90 -2.60
C LEU A 37 5.35 -11.27 -2.25
N PRO A 38 5.14 -12.17 -3.23
CA PRO A 38 4.59 -13.50 -2.98
C PRO A 38 5.58 -14.40 -2.22
N ASP A 39 6.89 -14.23 -2.42
CA ASP A 39 7.91 -15.02 -1.73
C ASP A 39 8.09 -14.59 -0.28
N ALA A 40 8.11 -15.56 0.64
CA ALA A 40 8.25 -15.30 2.07
C ALA A 40 9.65 -14.77 2.45
N ARG A 41 10.70 -15.20 1.75
CA ARG A 41 12.07 -14.73 1.98
C ARG A 41 12.23 -13.28 1.56
N ASP A 42 11.70 -12.94 0.38
CA ASP A 42 11.66 -11.55 -0.09
C ASP A 42 10.93 -10.63 0.88
N ARG A 43 9.81 -11.10 1.48
CA ARG A 43 9.09 -10.34 2.51
C ARG A 43 9.92 -10.08 3.76
N GLU A 44 10.65 -11.08 4.27
CA GLU A 44 11.48 -10.92 5.47
C GLU A 44 12.70 -10.02 5.20
N GLU A 45 13.37 -10.18 4.05
CA GLU A 45 14.45 -9.30 3.66
C GLU A 45 13.99 -7.85 3.53
N VAL A 46 12.91 -7.62 2.78
CA VAL A 46 12.34 -6.27 2.60
C VAL A 46 11.81 -5.70 3.90
N PHE A 47 11.23 -6.52 4.78
CA PHE A 47 10.82 -6.07 6.10
C PHE A 47 12.00 -5.52 6.91
N SER A 48 13.12 -6.22 6.92
CA SER A 48 14.36 -5.78 7.58
C SER A 48 14.91 -4.49 6.96
N ASP A 49 14.95 -4.42 5.64
CA ASP A 49 15.37 -3.21 4.90
C ASP A 49 14.47 -2.00 5.22
N ILE A 50 13.17 -2.20 5.39
CA ILE A 50 12.23 -1.13 5.75
C ILE A 50 12.55 -0.59 7.15
N LEU A 51 12.83 -1.44 8.12
CA LEU A 51 13.19 -0.99 9.46
C LEU A 51 14.45 -0.11 9.44
N VAL A 52 15.46 -0.48 8.68
CA VAL A 52 16.68 0.31 8.48
C VAL A 52 16.35 1.63 7.77
N ARG A 53 15.57 1.61 6.68
CA ARG A 53 15.17 2.83 5.96
C ARG A 53 14.37 3.79 6.82
N VAL A 54 13.50 3.28 7.68
CA VAL A 54 12.73 4.11 8.64
C VAL A 54 13.70 4.74 9.64
N TRP A 55 14.62 3.95 10.18
CA TRP A 55 15.66 4.43 11.09
C TRP A 55 16.48 5.55 10.46
N ASP A 56 16.93 5.39 9.22
CA ASP A 56 17.77 6.37 8.53
C ASP A 56 17.02 7.64 8.13
N ARG A 57 15.70 7.58 7.95
CA ARG A 57 14.89 8.67 7.36
C ARG A 57 13.81 9.21 8.27
N VAL A 58 13.79 8.83 9.54
CA VAL A 58 12.76 9.32 10.48
C VAL A 58 12.78 10.84 10.64
N ASP A 59 13.92 11.46 10.43
CA ASP A 59 14.12 12.93 10.40
C ASP A 59 13.39 13.62 9.24
N GLN A 60 13.08 12.89 8.18
CA GLN A 60 12.33 13.40 7.02
C GLN A 60 10.80 13.32 7.22
N PHE A 61 10.34 12.73 8.31
CA PHE A 61 8.92 12.69 8.63
C PHE A 61 8.45 14.05 9.16
N ASP A 62 7.49 14.65 8.45
CA ASP A 62 6.84 15.90 8.86
C ASP A 62 5.38 15.64 9.24
N PRO A 63 5.01 15.79 10.53
CA PRO A 63 3.63 15.61 10.98
C PRO A 63 2.63 16.59 10.35
N ALA A 64 3.10 17.75 9.86
CA ALA A 64 2.23 18.73 9.17
C ALA A 64 1.78 18.25 7.79
N HIS A 65 2.55 17.37 7.15
CA HIS A 65 2.30 16.86 5.80
C HIS A 65 1.69 15.45 5.75
N GLY A 66 1.35 14.85 6.91
CA GLY A 66 0.69 13.55 6.94
C GLY A 66 0.84 12.80 8.25
N ASN A 67 0.13 11.67 8.36
CA ASN A 67 0.27 10.82 9.54
C ASN A 67 1.39 9.79 9.37
N TRP A 68 1.92 9.34 10.50
CA TRP A 68 3.02 8.37 10.59
C TRP A 68 2.75 7.06 9.84
N SER A 69 1.55 6.50 9.99
CA SER A 69 1.18 5.23 9.33
C SER A 69 1.18 5.34 7.80
N ASN A 70 0.76 6.49 7.25
CA ASN A 70 0.79 6.74 5.81
C ASN A 70 2.22 6.88 5.28
N TRP A 71 3.08 7.61 6.01
CA TRP A 71 4.49 7.77 5.68
C TRP A 71 5.20 6.42 5.69
N LEU A 72 5.02 5.63 6.76
CA LEU A 72 5.56 4.28 6.91
C LEU A 72 5.08 3.34 5.81
N SER A 73 3.77 3.36 5.49
CA SER A 73 3.19 2.57 4.40
C SER A 73 3.77 2.93 3.04
N THR A 74 4.13 4.20 2.83
CA THR A 74 4.78 4.65 1.58
C THR A 74 6.19 4.09 1.47
N ILE A 75 6.99 4.14 2.55
CA ILE A 75 8.33 3.54 2.58
C ILE A 75 8.24 2.03 2.33
N ALA A 76 7.35 1.34 3.04
CA ALA A 76 7.16 -0.10 2.92
C ALA A 76 6.79 -0.51 1.49
N ARG A 77 5.82 0.19 0.91
CA ARG A 77 5.35 -0.10 -0.45
C ARG A 77 6.42 0.14 -1.50
N ASN A 78 7.15 1.25 -1.41
CA ASN A 78 8.23 1.56 -2.34
C ASN A 78 9.34 0.51 -2.25
N ALA A 79 9.75 0.09 -1.05
CA ALA A 79 10.73 -0.96 -0.87
C ALA A 79 10.29 -2.29 -1.49
N ALA A 80 9.03 -2.67 -1.30
CA ALA A 80 8.48 -3.90 -1.88
C ALA A 80 8.41 -3.85 -3.41
N ILE A 81 8.04 -2.70 -3.99
CA ILE A 81 8.02 -2.51 -5.45
C ILE A 81 9.42 -2.58 -6.03
N ASP A 82 10.41 -1.94 -5.38
CA ASP A 82 11.81 -1.99 -5.80
C ASP A 82 12.33 -3.43 -5.81
N ARG A 83 11.97 -4.24 -4.80
CA ARG A 83 12.31 -5.66 -4.76
C ARG A 83 11.62 -6.46 -5.86
N ALA A 84 10.32 -6.28 -6.05
CA ALA A 84 9.55 -6.96 -7.10
C ALA A 84 10.05 -6.62 -8.52
N ARG A 85 10.55 -5.41 -8.74
CA ARG A 85 11.17 -5.02 -10.02
C ARG A 85 12.51 -5.72 -10.28
N ARG A 86 13.30 -5.99 -9.23
CA ARG A 86 14.59 -6.69 -9.34
C ARG A 86 14.41 -8.20 -9.54
N ASN A 87 13.38 -8.76 -8.93
CA ASN A 87 13.01 -10.17 -9.03
C ASN A 87 11.57 -10.27 -9.50
N PRO A 88 11.28 -10.15 -10.82
CA PRO A 88 9.91 -10.30 -11.30
C PRO A 88 9.42 -11.71 -10.96
N PRO A 89 8.27 -11.85 -10.28
CA PRO A 89 7.71 -13.16 -10.01
C PRO A 89 7.40 -13.84 -11.36
N ILE A 90 7.88 -15.05 -11.49
CA ILE A 90 7.45 -15.96 -12.56
C ILE A 90 5.95 -16.12 -12.35
N SER A 91 5.17 -15.50 -13.21
CA SER A 91 3.70 -15.44 -13.26
C SER A 91 2.99 -16.28 -12.19
N SER A 92 2.58 -15.67 -11.10
CA SER A 92 1.57 -16.22 -10.22
C SER A 92 0.51 -15.16 -9.95
N GLU A 93 -0.73 -15.55 -10.16
CA GLU A 93 -1.91 -14.77 -9.80
C GLU A 93 -1.79 -14.23 -8.38
N LEU A 94 -2.09 -12.94 -8.22
CA LEU A 94 -2.14 -12.25 -6.92
C LEU A 94 -3.14 -12.97 -6.00
N THR A 95 -2.64 -13.87 -5.16
CA THR A 95 -3.46 -14.53 -4.14
C THR A 95 -3.51 -13.62 -2.92
N GLU A 96 -4.65 -12.95 -2.76
CA GLU A 96 -4.96 -12.16 -1.57
C GLU A 96 -5.16 -13.08 -0.37
N THR A 97 -4.27 -13.01 0.60
CA THR A 97 -4.55 -13.48 1.95
C THR A 97 -4.17 -12.40 2.94
N ILE A 98 -5.18 -11.68 3.42
CA ILE A 98 -5.08 -10.69 4.49
C ILE A 98 -5.44 -11.39 5.80
N PRO A 99 -4.54 -11.55 6.78
CA PRO A 99 -4.92 -12.02 8.10
C PRO A 99 -5.65 -10.90 8.84
N ALA A 100 -6.90 -11.16 9.21
CA ALA A 100 -7.67 -10.31 10.11
C ALA A 100 -7.34 -10.65 11.56
N GLN A 101 -6.95 -9.66 12.36
CA GLN A 101 -6.97 -9.75 13.81
C GLN A 101 -8.20 -9.00 14.35
N ASN A 102 -9.04 -9.74 15.07
CA ASN A 102 -10.12 -9.26 15.96
C ASN A 102 -11.13 -8.29 15.35
N SER A 103 -12.01 -8.77 14.49
CA SER A 103 -13.22 -8.06 14.09
C SER A 103 -14.44 -8.94 14.33
N ASP A 104 -15.54 -8.29 14.72
CA ASP A 104 -16.88 -8.87 14.83
C ASP A 104 -17.18 -9.71 13.57
N PRO A 105 -17.70 -10.95 13.71
CA PRO A 105 -17.99 -11.85 12.57
C PRO A 105 -18.85 -11.21 11.49
N GLU A 106 -19.78 -10.32 11.86
CA GLU A 106 -20.65 -9.60 10.91
C GLU A 106 -19.85 -8.57 10.10
N GLN A 107 -18.96 -7.81 10.74
CA GLN A 107 -18.08 -6.87 10.06
C GLN A 107 -17.05 -7.58 9.16
N GLU A 108 -16.60 -8.76 9.55
CA GLU A 108 -15.68 -9.55 8.75
C GLU A 108 -16.38 -10.11 7.50
N LEU A 109 -17.62 -10.54 7.59
CA LEU A 109 -18.41 -10.99 6.46
C LEU A 109 -18.64 -9.85 5.46
N LEU A 110 -19.09 -8.68 5.94
CA LEU A 110 -19.28 -7.48 5.12
C LEU A 110 -17.97 -7.03 4.43
N ARG A 111 -16.85 -7.16 5.14
CA ARG A 111 -15.53 -6.84 4.56
C ARG A 111 -15.16 -7.80 3.43
N LYS A 112 -15.38 -9.11 3.63
CA LYS A 112 -15.13 -10.14 2.61
C LYS A 112 -16.02 -9.94 1.37
N GLU A 113 -17.28 -9.57 1.57
CA GLU A 113 -18.20 -9.28 0.47
C GLU A 113 -17.76 -8.04 -0.31
N ARG A 114 -17.39 -6.96 0.39
CA ARG A 114 -16.84 -5.74 -0.24
C ARG A 114 -15.55 -6.04 -1.01
N GLN A 115 -14.66 -6.85 -0.46
CA GLN A 115 -13.43 -7.28 -1.11
C GLN A 115 -13.71 -8.06 -2.40
N LYS A 116 -14.63 -9.03 -2.35
CA LYS A 116 -15.06 -9.79 -3.53
C LYS A 116 -15.66 -8.89 -4.60
N ALA A 117 -16.54 -7.99 -4.22
CA ALA A 117 -17.16 -7.04 -5.14
C ALA A 117 -16.11 -6.14 -5.82
N LEU A 118 -15.15 -5.61 -5.04
CA LEU A 118 -14.04 -4.83 -5.58
C LEU A 118 -13.17 -5.64 -6.54
N HIS A 119 -12.85 -6.88 -6.18
CA HIS A 119 -12.05 -7.77 -7.04
C HIS A 119 -12.75 -8.03 -8.38
N ILE A 120 -14.05 -8.33 -8.35
CA ILE A 120 -14.87 -8.51 -9.57
C ILE A 120 -14.87 -7.22 -10.41
N ALA A 121 -15.08 -6.07 -9.77
CA ALA A 121 -15.09 -4.78 -10.46
C ALA A 121 -13.73 -4.46 -11.11
N LEU A 122 -12.62 -4.72 -10.41
CA LEU A 122 -11.27 -4.53 -10.95
C LEU A 122 -10.97 -5.50 -12.11
N ASN A 123 -11.46 -6.74 -12.01
CA ASN A 123 -11.30 -7.72 -13.09
C ASN A 123 -12.14 -7.41 -14.34
N SER A 124 -13.17 -6.58 -14.22
CA SER A 124 -13.94 -6.09 -15.37
C SER A 124 -13.24 -4.96 -16.15
N LEU A 125 -12.14 -4.42 -15.61
CA LEU A 125 -11.33 -3.42 -16.30
C LEU A 125 -10.40 -4.08 -17.33
N GLU A 126 -10.09 -3.36 -18.40
CA GLU A 126 -9.01 -3.75 -19.30
C GLU A 126 -7.66 -3.78 -18.55
N SER A 127 -6.76 -4.67 -18.94
CA SER A 127 -5.47 -4.87 -18.30
C SER A 127 -4.67 -3.56 -18.09
N SER A 128 -4.73 -2.66 -19.08
CA SER A 128 -4.05 -1.37 -19.05
C SER A 128 -4.69 -0.38 -18.06
N ASP A 129 -6.01 -0.41 -17.90
CA ASP A 129 -6.75 0.42 -16.94
C ASP A 129 -6.57 -0.11 -15.52
N LYS A 130 -6.58 -1.44 -15.37
CA LYS A 130 -6.28 -2.11 -14.10
C LYS A 130 -4.86 -1.77 -13.63
N ALA A 131 -3.86 -1.87 -14.50
CA ALA A 131 -2.48 -1.49 -14.19
C ALA A 131 -2.37 -0.02 -13.77
N LEU A 132 -3.04 0.89 -14.48
CA LEU A 132 -3.06 2.32 -14.15
C LEU A 132 -3.71 2.58 -12.78
N PHE A 133 -4.82 1.89 -12.49
CA PHE A 133 -5.50 1.98 -11.19
C PHE A 133 -4.58 1.54 -10.05
N TYR A 134 -3.91 0.37 -10.19
CA TYR A 134 -2.96 -0.09 -9.18
C TYR A 134 -1.78 0.87 -9.00
N ARG A 135 -1.22 1.40 -10.08
CA ARG A 135 -0.13 2.39 -10.00
C ARG A 135 -0.53 3.61 -9.20
N LYS A 136 -1.72 4.15 -9.43
CA LYS A 136 -2.17 5.37 -8.75
C LYS A 136 -2.60 5.11 -7.30
N TYR A 137 -3.46 4.11 -7.06
CA TYR A 137 -4.13 3.95 -5.77
C TYR A 137 -3.45 2.94 -4.85
N TYR A 138 -2.88 1.91 -5.42
CA TYR A 138 -2.18 0.89 -4.65
C TYR A 138 -0.71 1.24 -4.48
N TYR A 139 -0.01 1.56 -5.55
CA TYR A 139 1.40 1.93 -5.52
C TYR A 139 1.65 3.41 -5.24
N ARG A 140 0.59 4.21 -5.11
CA ARG A 140 0.64 5.65 -4.80
C ARG A 140 1.63 6.44 -5.66
N GLN A 141 1.84 6.03 -6.90
CA GLN A 141 2.65 6.80 -7.85
C GLN A 141 2.01 8.16 -8.12
N SER A 142 2.82 9.21 -8.24
CA SER A 142 2.32 10.52 -8.65
C SER A 142 1.82 10.47 -10.10
N THR A 143 0.85 11.33 -10.44
CA THR A 143 0.33 11.44 -11.80
C THR A 143 1.44 11.82 -12.78
N ALA A 144 2.37 12.67 -12.32
CA ALA A 144 3.57 13.07 -13.08
C ALA A 144 4.48 11.88 -13.42
N GLN A 145 4.78 11.03 -12.43
CA GLN A 145 5.58 9.82 -12.64
C GLN A 145 4.93 8.86 -13.64
N ILE A 146 3.63 8.62 -13.47
CA ILE A 146 2.88 7.74 -14.38
C ILE A 146 2.88 8.33 -15.80
N ALA A 147 2.63 9.64 -15.95
CA ALA A 147 2.61 10.32 -17.24
C ALA A 147 3.97 10.21 -17.94
N ALA A 148 5.06 10.44 -17.23
CA ALA A 148 6.42 10.30 -17.76
C ALA A 148 6.71 8.87 -18.25
N GLU A 149 6.33 7.84 -17.47
CA GLU A 149 6.54 6.45 -17.84
C GLU A 149 5.68 6.00 -19.04
N TYR A 150 4.49 6.59 -19.21
CA TYR A 150 3.60 6.30 -20.34
C TYR A 150 3.85 7.20 -21.56
N GLY A 151 4.79 8.15 -21.49
CA GLY A 151 5.06 9.11 -22.55
C GLY A 151 3.86 10.00 -22.88
N THR A 152 3.08 10.41 -21.85
CA THR A 152 1.85 11.18 -22.01
C THR A 152 1.77 12.35 -21.02
N THR A 153 0.68 13.10 -21.01
CA THR A 153 0.47 14.22 -20.10
C THR A 153 -0.25 13.79 -18.82
N GLU A 154 -0.02 14.49 -17.70
CA GLU A 154 -0.73 14.26 -16.44
C GLU A 154 -2.24 14.39 -16.63
N ARG A 155 -2.70 15.38 -17.40
CA ARG A 155 -4.13 15.58 -17.71
C ARG A 155 -4.76 14.37 -18.42
N ALA A 156 -4.01 13.71 -19.31
CA ALA A 156 -4.47 12.50 -19.98
C ALA A 156 -4.61 11.34 -18.98
N ILE A 157 -3.65 11.19 -18.05
CA ILE A 157 -3.70 10.19 -16.98
C ILE A 157 -4.89 10.46 -16.05
N GLU A 158 -5.10 11.70 -15.60
CA GLU A 158 -6.24 12.09 -14.76
C GLU A 158 -7.59 11.80 -15.43
N GLY A 159 -7.72 12.14 -16.69
CA GLY A 159 -8.93 11.84 -17.47
C GLY A 159 -9.18 10.34 -17.59
N ARG A 160 -8.13 9.53 -17.72
CA ARG A 160 -8.24 8.08 -17.75
C ARG A 160 -8.63 7.50 -16.40
N LEU A 161 -8.01 7.97 -15.32
CA LEU A 161 -8.36 7.60 -13.93
C LEU A 161 -9.81 7.97 -13.57
N TYR A 162 -10.29 9.13 -14.03
CA TYR A 162 -11.68 9.53 -13.86
C TYR A 162 -12.64 8.53 -14.53
N ARG A 163 -12.35 8.11 -15.78
CA ARG A 163 -13.16 7.10 -16.48
C ARG A 163 -13.15 5.74 -15.76
N ILE A 164 -11.99 5.33 -15.24
CA ILE A 164 -11.85 4.10 -14.45
C ILE A 164 -12.72 4.16 -13.19
N LYS A 165 -12.63 5.24 -12.42
CA LYS A 165 -13.48 5.45 -11.23
C LYS A 165 -14.96 5.39 -11.57
N ARG A 166 -15.37 6.00 -12.68
CA ARG A 166 -16.77 5.99 -13.13
C ARG A 166 -17.25 4.58 -13.49
N LYS A 167 -16.40 3.78 -14.16
CA LYS A 167 -16.69 2.37 -14.43
C LYS A 167 -16.83 1.57 -13.13
N LEU A 168 -15.89 1.71 -12.20
CA LEU A 168 -15.92 1.01 -10.92
C LEU A 168 -17.16 1.36 -10.09
N ARG A 169 -17.52 2.65 -10.00
CA ARG A 169 -18.77 3.09 -9.33
C ARG A 169 -20.02 2.43 -9.92
N LYS A 170 -20.09 2.30 -11.24
CA LYS A 170 -21.23 1.67 -11.91
C LYS A 170 -21.36 0.19 -11.56
N VAL A 171 -20.23 -0.51 -11.36
CA VAL A 171 -20.21 -1.93 -11.03
C VAL A 171 -20.46 -2.18 -9.55
N LEU A 172 -19.93 -1.31 -8.67
CA LEU A 172 -20.01 -1.46 -7.22
C LEU A 172 -21.32 -0.98 -6.59
N GLY A 173 -22.16 -0.26 -7.36
CA GLY A 173 -23.33 0.43 -6.79
C GLY A 173 -22.92 1.69 -6.00
N GLY A 174 -23.82 2.68 -5.91
CA GLY A 174 -23.50 4.00 -5.33
C GLY A 174 -23.10 4.01 -3.83
N ASP A 175 -23.35 2.95 -3.09
CA ASP A 175 -23.22 2.90 -1.63
C ASP A 175 -21.80 2.62 -1.09
N PHE A 176 -20.81 2.47 -1.96
CA PHE A 176 -19.44 2.11 -1.57
C PHE A 176 -18.51 3.30 -1.29
N TYR A 177 -18.99 4.56 -1.41
CA TYR A 177 -18.09 5.73 -1.42
C TYR A 177 -18.43 6.85 -0.43
N ASP A 178 -19.28 6.63 0.56
CA ASP A 178 -19.47 7.53 1.69
C ASP A 178 -18.67 7.02 2.90
N GLY A 179 -17.37 7.37 2.90
CA GLY A 179 -16.44 7.07 3.99
C GLY A 179 -15.09 7.72 3.73
#